data_7d970dac040ea0c374442bd0ece36e91
#
_entry.id   7d970dac040ea0c374442bd0ece36e91
#
_cell.length_a   1.000
_cell.length_b   1.000
_cell.length_c   1.000
_cell.angle_alpha   90.00
_cell.angle_beta   90.00
_cell.angle_gamma   90.00
#
_symmetry.space_group_name_H-M   'P 1'
#
loop_
_entity.id
_entity.type
_entity.pdbx_description
1 polymer ?
#
loop_
_entity_poly.entity_id
_entity_poly.type
_entity_poly.pdbx_seq_one_letter_code
_entity_poly.pdbx_strand_id
1 'polypeptide(L)'
;TINDEEARQLSGEYSLVKAAKKIHEMGPKFVIIKKGEHGALLFHEGKVFAIPALPLEEVFDPTGAGDTFAGGFASYLTKKGDFSFESMKTAIIVGSAMASFTVEKFGTERIQQVTKQELSERILQFRELTSFESAI
;
A
#
# COMPACT_ATOMS: atom_id res chain seq x y z
N THR A 1 3.85 9.42 0.41
CA THR A 1 3.19 8.57 -0.59
C THR A 1 2.71 9.39 -1.76
N ILE A 2 2.70 8.79 -2.93
CA ILE A 2 2.37 9.47 -4.17
C ILE A 2 1.82 8.41 -5.14
N ASN A 3 0.96 8.81 -6.09
CA ASN A 3 0.54 7.87 -7.11
C ASN A 3 1.56 7.83 -8.26
N ASP A 4 1.45 6.84 -9.15
CA ASP A 4 2.40 6.63 -10.24
C ASP A 4 2.46 7.80 -11.22
N GLU A 5 1.31 8.38 -11.55
CA GLU A 5 1.24 9.51 -12.46
C GLU A 5 1.91 10.74 -11.86
N GLU A 6 1.62 11.02 -10.60
CA GLU A 6 2.26 12.12 -9.85
C GLU A 6 3.77 11.91 -9.72
N ALA A 7 4.21 10.66 -9.49
CA ALA A 7 5.64 10.34 -9.39
C ALA A 7 6.37 10.62 -10.70
N ARG A 8 5.76 10.28 -11.82
CA ARG A 8 6.31 10.56 -13.15
C ARG A 8 6.37 12.06 -13.43
N GLN A 9 5.33 12.79 -13.08
CA GLN A 9 5.30 14.24 -13.26
C GLN A 9 6.34 14.93 -12.39
N LEU A 10 6.42 14.57 -11.13
CA LEU A 10 7.34 15.19 -10.18
C LEU A 10 8.80 14.93 -10.55
N SER A 11 9.12 13.72 -11.00
CA SER A 11 10.50 13.31 -11.30
C SER A 11 10.92 13.58 -12.73
N GLY A 12 9.99 13.68 -13.66
CA GLY A 12 10.26 13.72 -15.09
C GLY A 12 10.71 12.38 -15.66
N GLU A 13 10.58 11.29 -14.90
CA GLU A 13 10.98 9.95 -15.31
C GLU A 13 9.77 9.06 -15.51
N TYR A 14 9.75 8.29 -16.60
CA TYR A 14 8.68 7.31 -16.84
C TYR A 14 8.86 6.07 -15.95
N SER A 15 10.09 5.58 -15.80
CA SER A 15 10.41 4.46 -14.95
C SER A 15 10.16 4.81 -13.48
N LEU A 16 9.34 4.02 -12.79
CA LEU A 16 9.05 4.26 -11.38
C LEU A 16 10.27 4.07 -10.49
N VAL A 17 11.21 3.19 -10.88
CA VAL A 17 12.49 3.03 -10.17
C VAL A 17 13.32 4.31 -10.24
N LYS A 18 13.44 4.88 -11.44
CA LYS A 18 14.16 6.14 -11.63
C LYS A 18 13.42 7.30 -10.98
N ALA A 19 12.10 7.31 -11.05
CA ALA A 19 11.27 8.31 -10.38
C ALA A 19 11.51 8.30 -8.88
N ALA A 20 11.52 7.12 -8.25
CA ALA A 20 11.78 6.98 -6.83
C ALA A 20 13.15 7.49 -6.44
N LYS A 21 14.19 7.21 -7.25
CA LYS A 21 15.54 7.75 -7.00
C LYS A 21 15.56 9.27 -6.97
N LYS A 22 14.91 9.90 -7.94
CA LYS A 22 14.85 11.37 -7.98
C LYS A 22 14.08 11.94 -6.81
N ILE A 23 12.99 11.29 -6.41
CA ILE A 23 12.20 11.74 -5.26
C ILE A 23 13.02 11.61 -3.97
N HIS A 24 13.80 10.52 -3.81
CA HIS A 24 14.72 10.39 -2.66
C HIS A 24 15.72 11.56 -2.60
N GLU A 25 16.23 12.01 -3.74
CA GLU A 25 17.15 13.14 -3.81
C GLU A 25 16.51 14.45 -3.33
N MET A 26 15.17 14.52 -3.38
CA MET A 26 14.42 15.67 -2.89
C MET A 26 14.23 15.67 -1.37
N GLY A 27 14.59 14.58 -0.69
CA GLY A 27 14.58 14.49 0.76
C GLY A 27 13.95 13.25 1.40
N PRO A 28 12.81 12.72 0.92
CA PRO A 28 12.15 11.61 1.60
C PRO A 28 13.02 10.37 1.68
N LYS A 29 13.04 9.73 2.85
CA LYS A 29 13.79 8.48 3.06
C LYS A 29 13.02 7.27 2.57
N PHE A 30 11.70 7.31 2.67
CA PHE A 30 10.80 6.26 2.19
C PHE A 30 9.91 6.85 1.10
N VAL A 31 9.83 6.15 -0.03
CA VAL A 31 8.95 6.55 -1.13
C VAL A 31 7.98 5.42 -1.40
N ILE A 32 6.70 5.70 -1.30
CA ILE A 32 5.63 4.75 -1.60
C ILE A 32 4.92 5.25 -2.85
N ILE A 33 4.93 4.45 -3.90
CA ILE A 33 4.24 4.76 -5.15
C ILE A 33 3.05 3.82 -5.28
N LYS A 34 1.84 4.38 -5.27
CA LYS A 34 0.60 3.62 -5.44
C LYS A 34 0.25 3.56 -6.92
N LYS A 35 -0.13 2.37 -7.37
CA LYS A 35 -0.43 2.10 -8.79
C LYS A 35 -1.89 1.70 -8.99
N GLY A 36 -2.80 2.21 -8.17
CA GLY A 36 -4.22 1.91 -8.26
C GLY A 36 -4.50 0.41 -8.13
N GLU A 37 -5.18 -0.15 -9.11
CA GLU A 37 -5.52 -1.58 -9.15
C GLU A 37 -4.31 -2.50 -9.29
N HIS A 38 -3.14 -1.96 -9.57
CA HIS A 38 -1.91 -2.73 -9.74
C HIS A 38 -1.04 -2.76 -8.48
N GLY A 39 -1.54 -2.25 -7.36
CA GLY A 39 -0.85 -2.33 -6.08
C GLY A 39 0.05 -1.16 -5.76
N ALA A 40 1.13 -1.40 -5.04
CA ALA A 40 2.03 -0.35 -4.57
C ALA A 40 3.48 -0.83 -4.49
N LEU A 41 4.40 0.13 -4.57
CA LEU A 41 5.84 -0.09 -4.43
C LEU A 41 6.36 0.75 -3.29
N LEU A 42 7.25 0.17 -2.48
CA LEU A 42 7.98 0.87 -1.43
C LEU A 42 9.47 0.87 -1.79
N PHE A 43 10.09 2.03 -1.76
CA PHE A 43 11.52 2.19 -2.02
C PHE A 43 12.22 2.79 -0.80
N HIS A 44 13.33 2.18 -0.41
CA HIS A 44 14.16 2.68 0.69
C HIS A 44 15.57 2.09 0.61
N GLU A 45 16.60 2.94 0.56
CA GLU A 45 18.01 2.52 0.57
C GLU A 45 18.35 1.40 -0.42
N GLY A 46 17.86 1.53 -1.66
CA GLY A 46 18.09 0.53 -2.70
C GLY A 46 17.23 -0.72 -2.58
N LYS A 47 16.41 -0.84 -1.53
CA LYS A 47 15.48 -1.94 -1.35
C LYS A 47 14.13 -1.59 -1.95
N VAL A 48 13.46 -2.59 -2.48
CA VAL A 48 12.11 -2.45 -3.05
C VAL A 48 11.20 -3.52 -2.47
N PHE A 49 10.01 -3.11 -2.05
CA PHE A 49 8.94 -4.02 -1.67
C PHE A 49 7.74 -3.76 -2.57
N ALA A 50 7.20 -4.79 -3.15
CA ALA A 50 6.03 -4.69 -4.02
C ALA A 50 4.87 -5.48 -3.43
N ILE A 51 3.70 -4.87 -3.39
CA ILE A 51 2.47 -5.53 -2.97
C ILE A 51 1.43 -5.34 -4.06
N PRO A 52 0.77 -6.41 -4.55
CA PRO A 52 -0.31 -6.27 -5.51
C PRO A 52 -1.58 -5.76 -4.84
N ALA A 53 -2.51 -5.24 -5.63
CA ALA A 53 -3.86 -5.04 -5.14
C ALA A 53 -4.52 -6.40 -4.97
N LEU A 54 -5.39 -6.53 -3.98
CA LEU A 54 -6.16 -7.75 -3.79
C LEU A 54 -7.17 -7.87 -4.94
N PRO A 55 -7.19 -9.01 -5.66
CA PRO A 55 -8.17 -9.20 -6.73
C PRO A 55 -9.56 -9.42 -6.12
N LEU A 56 -10.45 -8.47 -6.37
CA LEU A 56 -11.84 -8.51 -5.91
C LEU A 56 -12.76 -8.71 -7.11
N GLU A 57 -13.77 -9.54 -6.96
CA GLU A 57 -14.75 -9.77 -8.03
C GLU A 57 -15.55 -8.51 -8.32
N GLU A 58 -15.90 -7.77 -7.27
CA GLU A 58 -16.68 -6.55 -7.40
C GLU A 58 -15.97 -5.37 -6.73
N VAL A 59 -15.83 -4.29 -7.48
CA VAL A 59 -15.32 -3.02 -6.99
C VAL A 59 -16.39 -1.99 -7.27
N PHE A 60 -16.97 -1.42 -6.21
CA PHE A 60 -18.08 -0.47 -6.38
C PHE A 60 -17.57 0.94 -6.59
N ASP A 61 -16.77 1.46 -5.68
CA ASP A 61 -16.33 2.84 -5.74
C ASP A 61 -14.97 3.00 -5.07
N PRO A 62 -13.93 3.42 -5.82
CA PRO A 62 -12.60 3.62 -5.24
C PRO A 62 -12.49 4.93 -4.44
N THR A 63 -13.53 5.75 -4.39
CA THR A 63 -13.52 7.01 -3.66
C THR A 63 -13.25 6.76 -2.17
N GLY A 64 -12.28 7.47 -1.62
CA GLY A 64 -11.90 7.34 -0.22
C GLY A 64 -10.90 6.21 0.07
N ALA A 65 -10.58 5.36 -0.91
CA ALA A 65 -9.63 4.28 -0.71
C ALA A 65 -8.23 4.79 -0.35
N GLY A 66 -7.80 5.89 -0.95
CA GLY A 66 -6.53 6.52 -0.64
C GLY A 66 -6.45 7.03 0.79
N ASP A 67 -7.51 7.66 1.27
CA ASP A 67 -7.61 8.16 2.65
C ASP A 67 -7.64 7.00 3.64
N THR A 68 -8.35 5.93 3.31
CA THR A 68 -8.42 4.73 4.14
C THR A 68 -7.05 4.03 4.21
N PHE A 69 -6.35 3.96 3.08
CA PHE A 69 -4.98 3.45 3.05
C PHE A 69 -4.08 4.25 3.99
N ALA A 70 -4.10 5.57 3.86
CA ALA A 70 -3.27 6.46 4.67
C ALA A 70 -3.59 6.31 6.16
N GLY A 71 -4.88 6.19 6.51
CA GLY A 71 -5.31 5.98 7.89
C GLY A 71 -4.82 4.67 8.48
N GLY A 72 -4.97 3.57 7.76
CA GLY A 72 -4.49 2.26 8.20
C GLY A 72 -2.97 2.21 8.32
N PHE A 73 -2.28 2.76 7.35
CA PHE A 73 -0.83 2.86 7.32
C PHE A 73 -0.31 3.63 8.55
N ALA A 74 -0.82 4.84 8.76
CA ALA A 74 -0.39 5.69 9.86
C ALA A 74 -0.74 5.10 11.24
N SER A 75 -1.92 4.50 11.36
CA SER A 75 -2.36 3.85 12.59
C SER A 75 -1.42 2.72 13.01
N TYR A 76 -1.03 1.88 12.06
CA TYR A 76 -0.10 0.79 12.35
C TYR A 76 1.26 1.33 12.81
N LEU A 77 1.83 2.29 12.12
CA LEU A 77 3.14 2.85 12.47
C LEU A 77 3.11 3.54 13.84
N THR A 78 2.03 4.25 14.14
CA THR A 78 1.86 4.93 15.42
C THR A 78 1.84 3.93 16.57
N LYS A 79 1.12 2.82 16.41
CA LYS A 79 1.06 1.77 17.43
C LYS A 79 2.38 1.03 17.56
N LYS A 80 3.03 0.75 16.46
CA LYS A 80 4.30 0.03 16.45
C LYS A 80 5.44 0.88 17.02
N GLY A 81 5.42 2.19 16.77
CA GLY A 81 6.46 3.12 17.22
C GLY A 81 7.81 2.89 16.55
N ASP A 82 7.82 2.28 15.38
CA ASP A 82 9.02 1.91 14.65
C ASP A 82 8.85 2.22 13.16
N PHE A 83 9.86 2.83 12.55
CA PHE A 83 9.85 3.22 11.13
C PHE A 83 10.89 2.45 10.31
N SER A 84 11.20 1.22 10.70
CA SER A 84 12.08 0.34 9.94
C SER A 84 11.43 -0.05 8.60
N PHE A 85 12.24 -0.53 7.66
CA PHE A 85 11.73 -1.04 6.39
C PHE A 85 10.69 -2.15 6.60
N GLU A 86 10.94 -3.05 7.56
CA GLU A 86 10.00 -4.14 7.87
C GLU A 86 8.65 -3.61 8.40
N SER A 87 8.69 -2.62 9.30
CA SER A 87 7.45 -2.00 9.79
C SER A 87 6.71 -1.25 8.70
N MET A 88 7.44 -0.60 7.79
CA MET A 88 6.84 0.10 6.65
C MET A 88 6.15 -0.88 5.70
N LYS A 89 6.74 -2.05 5.46
CA LYS A 89 6.10 -3.10 4.65
C LYS A 89 4.77 -3.52 5.25
N THR A 90 4.77 -3.81 6.55
CA THR A 90 3.54 -4.23 7.25
C THR A 90 2.51 -3.11 7.25
N ALA A 91 2.95 -1.87 7.45
CA ALA A 91 2.05 -0.71 7.40
C ALA A 91 1.34 -0.58 6.05
N ILE A 92 2.06 -0.84 4.95
CA ILE A 92 1.49 -0.82 3.59
C ILE A 92 0.44 -1.91 3.43
N ILE A 93 0.71 -3.10 3.96
CA ILE A 93 -0.26 -4.22 3.90
C ILE A 93 -1.51 -3.88 4.71
N VAL A 94 -1.35 -3.33 5.91
CA VAL A 94 -2.49 -2.92 6.73
C VAL A 94 -3.32 -1.86 6.01
N GLY A 95 -2.66 -0.84 5.47
CA GLY A 95 -3.34 0.20 4.72
C GLY A 95 -4.05 -0.34 3.48
N SER A 96 -3.41 -1.24 2.75
CA SER A 96 -4.00 -1.88 1.56
C SER A 96 -5.19 -2.75 1.92
N ALA A 97 -5.12 -3.50 3.01
CA ALA A 97 -6.23 -4.32 3.49
C ALA A 97 -7.42 -3.45 3.88
N MET A 98 -7.19 -2.37 4.61
CA MET A 98 -8.25 -1.43 4.97
C MET A 98 -8.89 -0.80 3.74
N ALA A 99 -8.07 -0.34 2.79
CA ALA A 99 -8.56 0.24 1.55
C ALA A 99 -9.41 -0.74 0.73
N SER A 100 -9.07 -2.03 0.75
CA SER A 100 -9.82 -3.05 0.01
C SER A 100 -11.27 -3.19 0.49
N PHE A 101 -11.53 -2.97 1.77
CA PHE A 101 -12.89 -2.97 2.29
C PHE A 101 -13.68 -1.75 1.82
N THR A 102 -13.01 -0.61 1.62
CA THR A 102 -13.66 0.61 1.14
C THR A 102 -14.18 0.45 -0.28
N VAL A 103 -13.40 -0.19 -1.16
CA VAL A 103 -13.81 -0.38 -2.56
C VAL A 103 -14.79 -1.54 -2.74
N GLU A 104 -14.89 -2.44 -1.77
CA GLU A 104 -15.75 -3.62 -1.82
C GLU A 104 -17.23 -3.27 -1.59
N LYS A 105 -17.50 -2.22 -0.81
CA LYS A 105 -18.84 -1.71 -0.52
C LYS A 105 -18.86 -0.19 -0.51
N PHE A 106 -20.01 0.40 -0.24
CA PHE A 106 -20.26 1.83 -0.32
C PHE A 106 -19.40 2.67 0.64
N GLY A 107 -18.17 2.93 0.26
CA GLY A 107 -17.32 3.92 0.93
C GLY A 107 -17.02 3.59 2.40
N THR A 108 -17.09 4.61 3.26
CA THR A 108 -16.69 4.52 4.65
C THR A 108 -17.62 3.70 5.54
N GLU A 109 -18.83 3.39 5.09
CA GLU A 109 -19.77 2.56 5.85
C GLU A 109 -19.19 1.17 6.12
N ARG A 110 -18.58 0.55 5.11
CA ARG A 110 -17.98 -0.78 5.27
C ARG A 110 -16.80 -0.77 6.24
N ILE A 111 -16.02 0.32 6.23
CA ILE A 111 -14.86 0.46 7.11
C ILE A 111 -15.28 0.50 8.58
N GLN A 112 -16.36 1.18 8.89
CA GLN A 112 -16.87 1.25 10.25
C GLN A 112 -17.33 -0.10 10.79
N GLN A 113 -17.63 -1.04 9.90
CA GLN A 113 -18.11 -2.38 10.26
C GLN A 113 -17.01 -3.43 10.30
N VAL A 114 -15.79 -3.10 9.86
CA VAL A 114 -14.68 -4.06 9.80
C VAL A 114 -14.20 -4.43 11.20
N THR A 115 -14.21 -5.72 11.50
CA THR A 115 -13.70 -6.24 12.76
C THR A 115 -12.20 -6.52 12.67
N LYS A 116 -11.55 -6.70 13.83
CA LYS A 116 -10.14 -7.13 13.88
C LYS A 116 -9.94 -8.48 13.19
N GLN A 117 -10.89 -9.38 13.34
CA GLN A 117 -10.83 -10.69 12.70
C GLN A 117 -10.88 -10.59 11.20
N GLU A 118 -11.81 -9.80 10.66
CA GLU A 118 -11.91 -9.57 9.22
C GLU A 118 -10.63 -8.95 8.66
N LEU A 119 -10.07 -7.98 9.37
CA LEU A 119 -8.81 -7.34 8.96
C LEU A 119 -7.66 -8.36 8.95
N SER A 120 -7.56 -9.19 10.00
CA SER A 120 -6.53 -10.23 10.08
C SER A 120 -6.64 -11.24 8.94
N GLU A 121 -7.86 -11.66 8.61
CA GLU A 121 -8.12 -12.57 7.50
C GLU A 121 -7.72 -11.95 6.16
N ARG A 122 -8.03 -10.66 5.98
CA ARG A 122 -7.66 -9.94 4.76
C ARG A 122 -6.13 -9.82 4.61
N ILE A 123 -5.44 -9.57 5.70
CA ILE A 123 -3.96 -9.53 5.72
C ILE A 123 -3.39 -10.91 5.34
N LEU A 124 -3.99 -12.00 5.85
CA LEU A 124 -3.57 -13.34 5.46
C LEU A 124 -3.79 -13.62 3.97
N GLN A 125 -4.85 -13.08 3.37
CA GLN A 125 -5.06 -13.18 1.92
C GLN A 125 -3.93 -12.53 1.14
N PHE A 126 -3.44 -11.36 1.58
CA PHE A 126 -2.27 -10.73 0.97
C PHE A 126 -1.04 -11.61 1.09
N ARG A 127 -0.84 -12.25 2.23
CA ARG A 127 0.30 -13.16 2.43
C ARG A 127 0.21 -14.35 1.48
N GLU A 128 -0.94 -14.98 1.35
CA GLU A 128 -1.15 -16.10 0.45
C GLU A 128 -0.95 -15.71 -1.00
N LEU A 129 -1.43 -14.53 -1.38
CA LEU A 129 -1.32 -14.01 -2.74
C LEU A 129 0.13 -13.77 -3.16
N THR A 130 1.00 -13.42 -2.22
CA THR A 130 2.40 -13.06 -2.49
C THR A 130 3.39 -14.16 -2.15
N SER A 131 2.97 -15.20 -1.46
CA SER A 131 3.85 -16.30 -1.03
C SER A 131 4.08 -17.30 -2.15
N PHE A 132 5.28 -17.85 -2.18
CA PHE A 132 5.63 -18.93 -3.11
C PHE A 132 6.72 -19.79 -2.47
N GLU A 133 6.84 -21.01 -2.93
CA GLU A 133 7.86 -21.92 -2.47
C GLU A 133 9.14 -21.72 -3.27
N SER A 134 10.27 -21.64 -2.58
CA SER A 134 11.56 -21.51 -3.26
C SER A 134 11.87 -22.78 -4.03
N ALA A 135 12.25 -22.63 -5.31
CA ALA A 135 12.55 -23.73 -6.21
C ALA A 135 14.02 -24.18 -6.13
N ILE A 136 14.82 -23.56 -5.26
CA ILE A 136 16.25 -23.80 -5.17
C ILE A 136 16.63 -24.35 -3.82
#